data_ef1b3dcef47e3bedd7922725271d33bc
#
_entry.id   ef1b3dcef47e3bedd7922725271d33bc
#
_cell.length_a   1.000
_cell.length_b   1.000
_cell.length_c   1.000
_cell.angle_alpha   90.00
_cell.angle_beta   90.00
_cell.angle_gamma   90.00
#
_symmetry.space_group_name_H-M   'P 1'
#
loop_
_entity.id
_entity.type
_entity.pdbx_description
1 polymer ?
#
loop_
_entity_poly.entity_id
_entity_poly.type
_entity_poly.pdbx_seq_one_letter_code
_entity_poly.pdbx_strand_id
1 'polypeptide(L)'
;MSEIFNVLLFQNTLRTATPVVLAALGCLMTQHVNITNIGIDGMMLIGAFFAVLGSYYCGSWAAGLAFAIVFGVILGLFYYVLVIRFHSDEFIIGVALNIFAGGLTTFLLRTIFQVKGSFSDPRIVPLPTIVIPGLKDIPVLGHLLSGNTLLVYVSWILVPVCWYLIYRTPWGFHLRASGEYPDALEASGKSPEKMKLSASVLCGVLSCMAGAHLSLGYLTMFSENMSASRGYVAFACVIFGRGNPPIVFLAALLFGFIEALGLRLQKYVPSDLTGMAPYLVTVIMMVAVVLWERKKKNKAVKTEG
;
A
#
# COMPACT_ATOMS: atom_id res chain seq x y z
N MET A 1 13.75 22.98 17.53
CA MET A 1 14.11 21.61 17.09
C MET A 1 13.46 20.54 17.96
N SER A 2 13.39 20.68 19.28
CA SER A 2 12.69 19.71 20.18
C SER A 2 11.19 19.56 19.90
N GLU A 3 10.52 20.59 19.39
CA GLU A 3 9.10 20.52 19.01
C GLU A 3 8.84 19.71 17.72
N ILE A 4 9.82 19.63 16.83
CA ILE A 4 9.71 18.89 15.56
C ILE A 4 9.98 17.41 15.78
N PHE A 5 11.01 17.07 16.57
CA PHE A 5 11.37 15.69 16.90
C PHE A 5 10.74 15.28 18.25
N ASN A 6 9.45 14.94 18.22
CA ASN A 6 8.70 14.48 19.36
C ASN A 6 8.17 13.06 19.10
N VAL A 7 7.85 12.30 20.15
CA VAL A 7 7.25 10.94 20.07
C VAL A 7 6.03 10.91 19.14
N LEU A 8 5.28 12.01 19.08
CA LEU A 8 4.15 12.19 18.18
C LEU A 8 4.54 12.15 16.67
N LEU A 9 5.78 12.52 16.30
CA LEU A 9 6.26 12.40 14.92
C LEU A 9 6.35 10.93 14.52
N PHE A 10 6.94 10.10 15.37
CA PHE A 10 7.08 8.67 15.11
C PHE A 10 5.73 7.95 15.06
N GLN A 11 4.79 8.32 15.93
CA GLN A 11 3.42 7.79 15.86
C GLN A 11 2.72 8.17 14.56
N ASN A 12 2.84 9.43 14.12
CA ASN A 12 2.32 9.86 12.84
C ASN A 12 3.01 9.15 11.67
N THR A 13 4.32 8.90 11.76
CA THR A 13 5.06 8.11 10.78
C THR A 13 4.44 6.71 10.59
N LEU A 14 4.12 6.02 11.68
CA LEU A 14 3.50 4.70 11.60
C LEU A 14 2.12 4.75 10.94
N ARG A 15 1.34 5.77 11.24
CA ARG A 15 0.01 5.98 10.65
C ARG A 15 0.07 6.33 9.16
N THR A 16 0.99 7.21 8.76
CA THR A 16 1.16 7.60 7.35
C THR A 16 1.83 6.50 6.51
N ALA A 17 2.74 5.71 7.10
CA ALA A 17 3.38 4.59 6.44
C ALA A 17 2.43 3.40 6.19
N THR A 18 1.44 3.18 7.07
CA THR A 18 0.57 1.98 7.01
C THR A 18 -0.13 1.78 5.66
N PRO A 19 -0.76 2.77 5.03
CA PRO A 19 -1.38 2.57 3.71
C PRO A 19 -0.33 2.23 2.64
N VAL A 20 0.86 2.83 2.72
CA VAL A 20 1.95 2.52 1.79
C VAL A 20 2.46 1.09 2.02
N VAL A 21 2.60 0.65 3.27
CA VAL A 21 3.01 -0.73 3.60
C VAL A 21 2.02 -1.74 3.05
N LEU A 22 0.72 -1.57 3.31
CA LEU A 22 -0.31 -2.49 2.84
C LEU A 22 -0.35 -2.57 1.31
N ALA A 23 -0.35 -1.43 0.64
CA ALA A 23 -0.33 -1.36 -0.81
C ALA A 23 0.95 -1.97 -1.41
N ALA A 24 2.12 -1.71 -0.79
CA ALA A 24 3.39 -2.28 -1.21
C ALA A 24 3.44 -3.80 -1.03
N LEU A 25 2.91 -4.35 0.08
CA LEU A 25 2.80 -5.80 0.25
C LEU A 25 1.88 -6.43 -0.82
N GLY A 26 0.80 -5.73 -1.21
CA GLY A 26 -0.06 -6.15 -2.32
C GLY A 26 0.70 -6.17 -3.65
N CYS A 27 1.39 -5.08 -3.97
CA CYS A 27 2.22 -4.95 -5.18
C CYS A 27 3.32 -6.01 -5.26
N LEU A 28 3.93 -6.33 -4.11
CA LEU A 28 4.96 -7.34 -3.99
C LEU A 28 4.48 -8.73 -4.49
N MET A 29 3.21 -9.08 -4.24
CA MET A 29 2.65 -10.36 -4.71
C MET A 29 2.62 -10.41 -6.24
N THR A 30 2.19 -9.33 -6.90
CA THR A 30 2.16 -9.27 -8.37
C THR A 30 3.57 -9.20 -8.96
N GLN A 31 4.52 -8.53 -8.31
CA GLN A 31 5.91 -8.51 -8.76
C GLN A 31 6.54 -9.91 -8.77
N HIS A 32 6.25 -10.76 -7.79
CA HIS A 32 6.77 -12.13 -7.75
C HIS A 32 6.24 -13.05 -8.86
N VAL A 33 5.12 -12.70 -9.47
CA VAL A 33 4.60 -13.40 -10.66
C VAL A 33 4.91 -12.68 -11.96
N ASN A 34 5.86 -11.73 -11.92
CA ASN A 34 6.32 -10.91 -13.04
C ASN A 34 5.18 -10.12 -13.68
N ILE A 35 4.33 -9.51 -12.84
CA ILE A 35 3.27 -8.58 -13.25
C ILE A 35 3.52 -7.22 -12.59
N THR A 36 3.69 -6.19 -13.41
CA THR A 36 3.90 -4.81 -12.95
C THR A 36 2.57 -4.09 -12.77
N ASN A 37 2.00 -4.15 -11.56
CA ASN A 37 0.73 -3.48 -11.30
C ASN A 37 0.94 -2.02 -10.86
N ILE A 38 0.65 -1.08 -11.77
CA ILE A 38 0.67 0.38 -11.48
C ILE A 38 -0.73 0.87 -11.05
N GLY A 39 -1.78 0.07 -11.24
CA GLY A 39 -3.16 0.41 -10.89
C GLY A 39 -3.47 0.42 -9.39
N ILE A 40 -2.47 0.28 -8.55
CA ILE A 40 -2.60 0.20 -7.08
C ILE A 40 -3.25 1.47 -6.51
N ASP A 41 -2.90 2.65 -7.03
CA ASP A 41 -3.43 3.93 -6.55
C ASP A 41 -4.95 4.01 -6.76
N GLY A 42 -5.43 3.55 -7.91
CA GLY A 42 -6.86 3.44 -8.19
C GLY A 42 -7.57 2.39 -7.32
N MET A 43 -6.92 1.24 -7.07
CA MET A 43 -7.45 0.24 -6.15
C MET A 43 -7.58 0.78 -4.74
N MET A 44 -6.57 1.55 -4.26
CA MET A 44 -6.64 2.24 -2.97
C MET A 44 -7.81 3.23 -2.92
N LEU A 45 -7.99 4.03 -3.96
CA LEU A 45 -9.04 5.04 -4.02
C LEU A 45 -10.45 4.41 -3.99
N ILE A 46 -10.67 3.34 -4.77
CA ILE A 46 -11.93 2.58 -4.76
C ILE A 46 -12.14 1.94 -3.38
N GLY A 47 -11.10 1.32 -2.80
CA GLY A 47 -11.16 0.74 -1.45
C GLY A 47 -11.54 1.77 -0.39
N ALA A 48 -11.00 2.98 -0.46
CA ALA A 48 -11.32 4.08 0.44
C ALA A 48 -12.79 4.50 0.35
N PHE A 49 -13.33 4.62 -0.89
CA PHE A 49 -14.72 4.98 -1.12
C PHE A 49 -15.68 3.92 -0.59
N PHE A 50 -15.47 2.66 -0.95
CA PHE A 50 -16.36 1.58 -0.54
C PHE A 50 -16.26 1.25 0.95
N ALA A 51 -15.11 1.51 1.58
CA ALA A 51 -14.97 1.44 3.04
C ALA A 51 -15.88 2.46 3.74
N VAL A 52 -15.90 3.71 3.28
CA VAL A 52 -16.78 4.76 3.81
C VAL A 52 -18.24 4.41 3.55
N LEU A 53 -18.56 3.98 2.33
CA LEU A 53 -19.92 3.58 1.96
C LEU A 53 -20.43 2.44 2.85
N GLY A 54 -19.64 1.39 3.06
CA GLY A 54 -20.00 0.26 3.92
C GLY A 54 -20.16 0.69 5.38
N SER A 55 -19.26 1.53 5.90
CA SER A 55 -19.35 2.05 7.27
C SER A 55 -20.57 2.93 7.47
N TYR A 56 -20.89 3.81 6.50
CA TYR A 56 -22.02 4.73 6.55
C TYR A 56 -23.38 4.02 6.57
N TYR A 57 -23.58 3.04 5.68
CA TYR A 57 -24.88 2.33 5.58
C TYR A 57 -25.10 1.28 6.67
N CYS A 58 -24.03 0.60 7.11
CA CYS A 58 -24.12 -0.46 8.11
C CYS A 58 -23.81 0.02 9.53
N GLY A 59 -23.37 1.28 9.73
CA GLY A 59 -23.02 1.81 11.05
C GLY A 59 -21.88 1.05 11.76
N SER A 60 -20.98 0.41 11.00
CA SER A 60 -19.91 -0.42 11.56
C SER A 60 -18.63 -0.32 10.75
N TRP A 61 -17.52 -0.15 11.44
CA TRP A 61 -16.18 -0.17 10.82
C TRP A 61 -15.86 -1.52 10.16
N ALA A 62 -16.34 -2.62 10.75
CA ALA A 62 -16.11 -3.97 10.21
C ALA A 62 -16.80 -4.17 8.86
N ALA A 63 -18.02 -3.63 8.69
CA ALA A 63 -18.71 -3.62 7.40
C ALA A 63 -17.93 -2.79 6.37
N GLY A 64 -17.42 -1.61 6.77
CA GLY A 64 -16.58 -0.80 5.89
C GLY A 64 -15.34 -1.57 5.40
N LEU A 65 -14.65 -2.27 6.30
CA LEU A 65 -13.50 -3.09 5.93
C LEU A 65 -13.89 -4.28 5.04
N ALA A 66 -15.04 -4.93 5.32
CA ALA A 66 -15.54 -6.03 4.50
C ALA A 66 -15.86 -5.56 3.07
N PHE A 67 -16.49 -4.39 2.91
CA PHE A 67 -16.72 -3.78 1.59
C PHE A 67 -15.40 -3.50 0.86
N ALA A 68 -14.41 -2.94 1.52
CA ALA A 68 -13.09 -2.73 0.92
C ALA A 68 -12.46 -4.06 0.45
N ILE A 69 -12.53 -5.12 1.24
CA ILE A 69 -12.02 -6.45 0.88
C ILE A 69 -12.77 -7.02 -0.34
N VAL A 70 -14.11 -6.96 -0.35
CA VAL A 70 -14.92 -7.47 -1.46
C VAL A 70 -14.60 -6.75 -2.75
N PHE A 71 -14.53 -5.41 -2.73
CA PHE A 71 -14.14 -4.63 -3.90
C PHE A 71 -12.67 -4.85 -4.28
N GLY A 72 -11.80 -5.12 -3.31
CA GLY A 72 -10.43 -5.54 -3.56
C GLY A 72 -10.34 -6.85 -4.33
N VAL A 73 -11.16 -7.84 -3.98
CA VAL A 73 -11.26 -9.10 -4.73
C VAL A 73 -11.78 -8.84 -6.15
N ILE A 74 -12.84 -8.04 -6.30
CA ILE A 74 -13.42 -7.70 -7.62
C ILE A 74 -12.36 -7.01 -8.51
N LEU A 75 -11.65 -6.02 -7.98
CA LEU A 75 -10.63 -5.29 -8.73
C LEU A 75 -9.42 -6.16 -9.07
N GLY A 76 -8.99 -7.03 -8.15
CA GLY A 76 -7.92 -7.99 -8.39
C GLY A 76 -8.28 -9.00 -9.49
N LEU A 77 -9.53 -9.50 -9.49
CA LEU A 77 -10.07 -10.34 -10.54
C LEU A 77 -10.16 -9.60 -11.88
N PHE A 78 -10.68 -8.38 -11.85
CA PHE A 78 -10.80 -7.53 -13.04
C PHE A 78 -9.43 -7.27 -13.67
N TYR A 79 -8.43 -6.89 -12.86
CA TYR A 79 -7.06 -6.70 -13.33
C TYR A 79 -6.45 -7.98 -13.90
N TYR A 80 -6.63 -9.13 -13.22
CA TYR A 80 -6.19 -10.43 -13.71
C TYR A 80 -6.80 -10.77 -15.09
N VAL A 81 -8.10 -10.58 -15.25
CA VAL A 81 -8.78 -10.90 -16.50
C VAL A 81 -8.24 -10.03 -17.65
N LEU A 82 -8.08 -8.73 -17.43
CA LEU A 82 -7.59 -7.83 -18.47
C LEU A 82 -6.13 -8.10 -18.83
N VAL A 83 -5.25 -8.26 -17.86
CA VAL A 83 -3.82 -8.41 -18.11
C VAL A 83 -3.46 -9.83 -18.56
N ILE A 84 -4.00 -10.85 -17.88
CA ILE A 84 -3.56 -12.23 -18.10
C ILE A 84 -4.45 -12.93 -19.13
N ARG A 85 -5.79 -12.81 -19.02
CA ARG A 85 -6.70 -13.52 -19.91
C ARG A 85 -6.80 -12.88 -21.29
N PHE A 86 -6.83 -11.53 -21.34
CA PHE A 86 -6.86 -10.78 -22.58
C PHE A 86 -5.47 -10.39 -23.11
N HIS A 87 -4.40 -10.74 -22.41
CA HIS A 87 -3.01 -10.44 -22.80
C HIS A 87 -2.77 -8.95 -23.05
N SER A 88 -3.47 -8.08 -22.29
CA SER A 88 -3.31 -6.63 -22.43
C SER A 88 -2.04 -6.16 -21.73
N ASP A 89 -1.50 -5.04 -22.19
CA ASP A 89 -0.35 -4.41 -21.55
C ASP A 89 -0.68 -3.98 -20.12
N GLU A 90 0.12 -4.47 -19.16
CA GLU A 90 -0.11 -4.28 -17.73
C GLU A 90 0.03 -2.82 -17.28
N PHE A 91 0.90 -2.04 -17.95
CA PHE A 91 1.10 -0.63 -17.68
C PHE A 91 -0.13 0.18 -18.12
N ILE A 92 -0.63 -0.07 -19.36
CA ILE A 92 -1.80 0.60 -19.90
C ILE A 92 -3.03 0.33 -19.02
N ILE A 93 -3.26 -0.93 -18.66
CA ILE A 93 -4.38 -1.32 -17.79
C ILE A 93 -4.26 -0.67 -16.41
N GLY A 94 -3.04 -0.62 -15.84
CA GLY A 94 -2.81 0.02 -14.54
C GLY A 94 -3.15 1.51 -14.56
N VAL A 95 -2.69 2.25 -15.58
CA VAL A 95 -3.00 3.68 -15.74
C VAL A 95 -4.49 3.90 -16.00
N ALA A 96 -5.10 3.09 -16.86
CA ALA A 96 -6.53 3.16 -17.14
C ALA A 96 -7.37 2.92 -15.88
N LEU A 97 -6.97 1.96 -15.04
CA LEU A 97 -7.63 1.68 -13.76
C LEU A 97 -7.55 2.87 -12.79
N ASN A 98 -6.41 3.56 -12.73
CA ASN A 98 -6.25 4.75 -11.89
C ASN A 98 -7.19 5.89 -12.35
N ILE A 99 -7.26 6.15 -13.65
CA ILE A 99 -8.16 7.17 -14.22
C ILE A 99 -9.62 6.77 -13.99
N PHE A 100 -9.97 5.51 -14.25
CA PHE A 100 -11.30 4.98 -14.02
C PHE A 100 -11.72 5.11 -12.54
N ALA A 101 -10.82 4.77 -11.61
CA ALA A 101 -11.07 4.88 -10.17
C ALA A 101 -11.37 6.32 -9.74
N GLY A 102 -10.59 7.28 -10.25
CA GLY A 102 -10.82 8.70 -9.98
C GLY A 102 -12.19 9.17 -10.49
N GLY A 103 -12.52 8.84 -11.74
CA GLY A 103 -13.82 9.16 -12.34
C GLY A 103 -14.99 8.48 -11.64
N LEU A 104 -14.88 7.17 -11.37
CA LEU A 104 -15.91 6.37 -10.72
C LEU A 104 -16.21 6.88 -9.31
N THR A 105 -15.19 7.07 -8.48
CA THR A 105 -15.39 7.50 -7.08
C THR A 105 -15.95 8.91 -7.00
N THR A 106 -15.51 9.83 -7.87
CA THR A 106 -16.06 11.19 -7.97
C THR A 106 -17.52 11.16 -8.44
N PHE A 107 -17.85 10.34 -9.44
CA PHE A 107 -19.23 10.16 -9.92
C PHE A 107 -20.13 9.59 -8.81
N LEU A 108 -19.72 8.54 -8.13
CA LEU A 108 -20.47 7.92 -7.05
C LEU A 108 -20.63 8.87 -5.84
N LEU A 109 -19.60 9.64 -5.51
CA LEU A 109 -19.67 10.64 -4.45
C LEU A 109 -20.79 11.65 -4.71
N ARG A 110 -20.89 12.14 -5.94
CA ARG A 110 -21.92 13.13 -6.34
C ARG A 110 -23.31 12.50 -6.47
N THR A 111 -23.38 11.25 -6.93
CA THR A 111 -24.68 10.58 -7.16
C THR A 111 -25.28 10.05 -5.86
N ILE A 112 -24.49 9.43 -4.99
CA ILE A 112 -24.96 8.78 -3.77
C ILE A 112 -25.11 9.79 -2.63
N PHE A 113 -24.07 10.59 -2.41
CA PHE A 113 -24.00 11.52 -1.27
C PHE A 113 -24.35 12.96 -1.64
N GLN A 114 -24.51 13.29 -2.94
CA GLN A 114 -24.86 14.62 -3.46
C GLN A 114 -23.89 15.73 -3.02
N VAL A 115 -22.63 15.39 -2.75
CA VAL A 115 -21.58 16.32 -2.33
C VAL A 115 -20.44 16.33 -3.35
N LYS A 116 -19.65 17.42 -3.34
CA LYS A 116 -18.45 17.61 -4.14
C LYS A 116 -17.24 17.74 -3.21
N GLY A 117 -16.10 17.22 -3.63
CA GLY A 117 -14.82 17.37 -2.93
C GLY A 117 -14.64 16.36 -1.81
N SER A 118 -15.41 16.43 -0.73
CA SER A 118 -15.26 15.51 0.41
C SER A 118 -16.59 15.20 1.07
N PHE A 119 -16.70 14.01 1.65
CA PHE A 119 -17.84 13.53 2.41
C PHE A 119 -17.41 13.10 3.81
N SER A 120 -17.98 13.75 4.82
CA SER A 120 -17.83 13.41 6.23
C SER A 120 -19.21 13.43 6.88
N ASP A 121 -19.56 12.38 7.61
CA ASP A 121 -20.83 12.24 8.30
C ASP A 121 -20.59 11.55 9.66
N PRO A 122 -21.28 11.94 10.75
CA PRO A 122 -21.16 11.29 12.06
C PRO A 122 -21.50 9.78 12.08
N ARG A 123 -22.21 9.28 11.06
CA ARG A 123 -22.53 7.85 10.91
C ARG A 123 -21.34 7.02 10.42
N ILE A 124 -20.29 7.65 9.93
CA ILE A 124 -19.06 6.94 9.54
C ILE A 124 -18.35 6.53 10.82
N VAL A 125 -18.29 5.22 11.07
CA VAL A 125 -17.62 4.67 12.25
C VAL A 125 -16.15 4.45 11.93
N PRO A 126 -15.20 5.15 12.63
CA PRO A 126 -13.78 4.98 12.41
C PRO A 126 -13.28 3.58 12.84
N LEU A 127 -12.14 3.18 12.29
CA LEU A 127 -11.45 1.97 12.74
C LEU A 127 -11.09 2.07 14.24
N PRO A 128 -11.25 0.98 15.00
CA PRO A 128 -10.94 0.98 16.43
C PRO A 128 -9.46 1.24 16.66
N THR A 129 -9.17 2.07 17.65
CA THR A 129 -7.82 2.26 18.16
C THR A 129 -7.58 1.25 19.29
N ILE A 130 -6.50 0.49 19.16
CA ILE A 130 -6.14 -0.55 20.13
C ILE A 130 -5.17 0.03 21.14
N VAL A 131 -5.58 0.07 22.40
CA VAL A 131 -4.72 0.42 23.53
C VAL A 131 -4.22 -0.86 24.18
N ILE A 132 -2.90 -1.09 24.14
CA ILE A 132 -2.31 -2.30 24.73
C ILE A 132 -2.04 -2.02 26.22
N PRO A 133 -2.77 -2.68 27.16
CA PRO A 133 -2.52 -2.53 28.59
C PRO A 133 -1.12 -3.07 28.92
N GLY A 134 -0.36 -2.34 29.75
CA GLY A 134 1.01 -2.71 30.15
C GLY A 134 2.12 -2.07 29.30
N LEU A 135 1.87 -1.69 28.04
CA LEU A 135 2.83 -0.89 27.26
C LEU A 135 2.70 0.62 27.56
N LYS A 136 1.55 1.04 28.07
CA LYS A 136 1.22 2.45 28.30
C LYS A 136 2.15 3.12 29.34
N ASP A 137 2.75 2.32 30.22
CA ASP A 137 3.60 2.79 31.31
C ASP A 137 5.07 2.94 30.94
N ILE A 138 5.45 2.52 29.72
CA ILE A 138 6.82 2.68 29.22
C ILE A 138 6.92 4.03 28.51
N PRO A 139 7.71 4.99 29.04
CA PRO A 139 7.90 6.28 28.37
C PRO A 139 8.51 6.05 26.97
N VAL A 140 8.00 6.75 25.95
CA VAL A 140 8.37 6.67 24.53
C VAL A 140 7.79 5.46 23.81
N LEU A 141 8.06 4.22 24.22
CA LEU A 141 7.57 2.99 23.55
C LEU A 141 6.05 2.82 23.70
N GLY A 142 5.51 3.19 24.86
CA GLY A 142 4.07 3.11 25.12
C GLY A 142 3.26 4.00 24.19
N HIS A 143 3.69 5.22 23.97
CA HIS A 143 3.03 6.14 23.04
C HIS A 143 3.22 5.75 21.58
N LEU A 144 4.31 5.08 21.24
CA LEU A 144 4.64 4.68 19.86
C LEU A 144 3.86 3.44 19.42
N LEU A 145 3.76 2.46 20.32
CA LEU A 145 3.18 1.14 20.03
C LEU A 145 1.73 0.99 20.48
N SER A 146 1.20 1.89 21.32
CA SER A 146 -0.18 1.85 21.82
C SER A 146 -1.00 3.01 21.25
N GLY A 147 -2.31 2.80 21.05
CA GLY A 147 -3.23 3.84 20.53
C GLY A 147 -3.20 4.00 19.03
N ASN A 148 -2.70 3.02 18.27
CA ASN A 148 -2.80 2.97 16.83
C ASN A 148 -4.08 2.25 16.37
N THR A 149 -4.49 2.49 15.12
CA THR A 149 -5.65 1.82 14.54
C THR A 149 -5.36 0.34 14.25
N LEU A 150 -6.40 -0.48 14.20
CA LEU A 150 -6.32 -1.93 13.93
C LEU A 150 -5.42 -2.25 12.73
N LEU A 151 -5.56 -1.52 11.62
CA LEU A 151 -4.80 -1.80 10.38
C LEU A 151 -3.30 -1.50 10.49
N VAL A 152 -2.86 -0.67 11.43
CA VAL A 152 -1.43 -0.47 11.72
C VAL A 152 -0.82 -1.79 12.24
N TYR A 153 -1.46 -2.42 13.22
CA TYR A 153 -0.98 -3.70 13.77
C TYR A 153 -1.09 -4.83 12.74
N VAL A 154 -2.19 -4.86 11.97
CA VAL A 154 -2.36 -5.82 10.88
C VAL A 154 -1.23 -5.69 9.85
N SER A 155 -0.85 -4.47 9.48
CA SER A 155 0.25 -4.25 8.53
C SER A 155 1.59 -4.79 9.05
N TRP A 156 1.87 -4.62 10.35
CA TRP A 156 3.09 -5.16 10.94
C TRP A 156 3.13 -6.68 10.98
N ILE A 157 2.00 -7.31 11.28
CA ILE A 157 1.88 -8.77 11.27
C ILE A 157 1.96 -9.32 9.84
N LEU A 158 1.40 -8.60 8.86
CA LEU A 158 1.44 -9.02 7.46
C LEU A 158 2.86 -9.05 6.88
N VAL A 159 3.78 -8.20 7.34
CA VAL A 159 5.18 -8.22 6.85
C VAL A 159 5.85 -9.58 7.08
N PRO A 160 5.98 -10.09 8.32
CA PRO A 160 6.57 -11.41 8.54
C PRO A 160 5.73 -12.53 7.95
N VAL A 161 4.39 -12.40 7.91
CA VAL A 161 3.50 -13.39 7.28
C VAL A 161 3.78 -13.47 5.78
N CYS A 162 3.85 -12.35 5.08
CA CYS A 162 4.18 -12.31 3.65
C CYS A 162 5.59 -12.87 3.40
N TRP A 163 6.57 -12.51 4.23
CA TRP A 163 7.91 -13.07 4.13
C TRP A 163 7.90 -14.59 4.28
N TYR A 164 7.21 -15.10 5.29
CA TYR A 164 7.09 -16.55 5.52
C TYR A 164 6.36 -17.25 4.35
N LEU A 165 5.24 -16.70 3.90
CA LEU A 165 4.46 -17.23 2.78
C LEU A 165 5.29 -17.30 1.50
N ILE A 166 6.03 -16.26 1.16
CA ILE A 166 6.80 -16.17 -0.09
C ILE A 166 8.04 -17.08 -0.05
N TYR A 167 8.76 -17.13 1.08
CA TYR A 167 10.07 -17.78 1.12
C TYR A 167 10.10 -19.14 1.81
N ARG A 168 9.07 -19.48 2.61
CA ARG A 168 9.06 -20.70 3.44
C ARG A 168 7.92 -21.67 3.12
N THR A 169 7.02 -21.33 2.20
CA THR A 169 5.90 -22.21 1.84
C THR A 169 5.98 -22.70 0.40
N PRO A 170 5.39 -23.89 0.10
CA PRO A 170 5.27 -24.39 -1.26
C PRO A 170 4.50 -23.43 -2.18
N TRP A 171 3.49 -22.73 -1.63
CA TRP A 171 2.73 -21.73 -2.38
C TRP A 171 3.63 -20.58 -2.87
N GLY A 172 4.47 -20.03 -2.00
CA GLY A 172 5.42 -18.97 -2.35
C GLY A 172 6.49 -19.43 -3.33
N PHE A 173 6.91 -20.69 -3.27
CA PHE A 173 7.79 -21.28 -4.28
C PHE A 173 7.11 -21.30 -5.66
N HIS A 174 5.86 -21.81 -5.75
CA HIS A 174 5.11 -21.82 -7.00
C HIS A 174 4.80 -20.41 -7.51
N LEU A 175 4.54 -19.45 -6.59
CA LEU A 175 4.32 -18.06 -6.91
C LEU A 175 5.53 -17.47 -7.66
N ARG A 176 6.73 -17.62 -7.12
CA ARG A 176 7.98 -17.12 -7.74
C ARG A 176 8.30 -17.88 -9.03
N ALA A 177 8.13 -19.20 -9.03
CA ALA A 177 8.32 -20.03 -10.23
C ALA A 177 7.38 -19.59 -11.36
N SER A 178 6.15 -19.18 -11.07
CA SER A 178 5.22 -18.68 -12.09
C SER A 178 5.64 -17.39 -12.76
N GLY A 179 6.50 -16.58 -12.10
CA GLY A 179 7.08 -15.37 -12.66
C GLY A 179 8.40 -15.60 -13.38
N GLU A 180 9.27 -16.47 -12.84
CA GLU A 180 10.62 -16.70 -13.38
C GLU A 180 10.65 -17.77 -14.49
N TYR A 181 9.95 -18.89 -14.29
CA TYR A 181 9.97 -20.06 -15.17
C TYR A 181 8.56 -20.69 -15.28
N PRO A 182 7.59 -20.03 -15.92
CA PRO A 182 6.20 -20.52 -16.00
C PRO A 182 6.09 -21.89 -16.66
N ASP A 183 6.84 -22.14 -17.74
CA ASP A 183 6.81 -23.41 -18.47
C ASP A 183 7.31 -24.59 -17.59
N ALA A 184 8.33 -24.38 -16.78
CA ALA A 184 8.82 -25.38 -15.85
C ALA A 184 7.81 -25.68 -14.73
N LEU A 185 7.07 -24.65 -14.27
CA LEU A 185 6.00 -24.85 -13.30
C LEU A 185 4.85 -25.68 -13.91
N GLU A 186 4.48 -25.39 -15.16
CA GLU A 186 3.43 -26.12 -15.88
C GLU A 186 3.83 -27.58 -16.11
N ALA A 187 5.08 -27.83 -16.52
CA ALA A 187 5.63 -29.18 -16.66
C ALA A 187 5.59 -29.98 -15.35
N SER A 188 5.64 -29.29 -14.19
CA SER A 188 5.48 -29.92 -12.86
C SER A 188 4.00 -30.19 -12.48
N GLY A 189 3.04 -29.95 -13.36
CA GLY A 189 1.61 -30.13 -13.14
C GLY A 189 0.94 -29.02 -12.32
N LYS A 190 1.59 -27.85 -12.16
CA LYS A 190 1.04 -26.68 -11.48
C LYS A 190 0.70 -25.58 -12.48
N SER A 191 -0.44 -24.92 -12.30
CA SER A 191 -0.89 -23.86 -13.18
C SER A 191 -0.28 -22.49 -12.82
N PRO A 192 0.53 -21.86 -13.68
CA PRO A 192 1.03 -20.52 -13.49
C PRO A 192 -0.11 -19.49 -13.40
N GLU A 193 -1.18 -19.67 -14.17
CA GLU A 193 -2.34 -18.78 -14.18
C GLU A 193 -3.03 -18.69 -12.81
N LYS A 194 -3.15 -19.80 -12.08
CA LYS A 194 -3.72 -19.79 -10.73
C LYS A 194 -2.85 -19.02 -9.75
N MET A 195 -1.54 -19.05 -9.91
CA MET A 195 -0.63 -18.26 -9.08
C MET A 195 -0.76 -16.76 -9.41
N LYS A 196 -0.82 -16.40 -10.67
CA LYS A 196 -1.06 -15.03 -11.13
C LYS A 196 -2.41 -14.49 -10.67
N LEU A 197 -3.47 -15.32 -10.71
CA LEU A 197 -4.79 -14.99 -10.17
C LEU A 197 -4.72 -14.69 -8.67
N SER A 198 -4.12 -15.58 -7.89
CA SER A 198 -4.01 -15.40 -6.44
C SER A 198 -3.21 -14.15 -6.06
N ALA A 199 -2.13 -13.86 -6.79
CA ALA A 199 -1.32 -12.66 -6.60
C ALA A 199 -2.12 -11.38 -6.89
N SER A 200 -2.86 -11.35 -7.99
CA SER A 200 -3.67 -10.20 -8.40
C SER A 200 -4.81 -9.93 -7.41
N VAL A 201 -5.47 -10.99 -6.91
CA VAL A 201 -6.52 -10.85 -5.90
C VAL A 201 -5.95 -10.34 -4.58
N LEU A 202 -4.82 -10.89 -4.11
CA LEU A 202 -4.14 -10.41 -2.89
C LEU A 202 -3.70 -8.94 -3.04
N CYS A 203 -3.18 -8.56 -4.22
CA CYS A 203 -2.83 -7.18 -4.52
C CYS A 203 -4.06 -6.26 -4.40
N GLY A 204 -5.18 -6.62 -5.02
CA GLY A 204 -6.41 -5.84 -4.94
C GLY A 204 -6.94 -5.71 -3.51
N VAL A 205 -6.96 -6.80 -2.74
CA VAL A 205 -7.41 -6.80 -1.33
C VAL A 205 -6.54 -5.89 -0.47
N LEU A 206 -5.20 -6.06 -0.52
CA LEU A 206 -4.29 -5.28 0.31
C LEU A 206 -4.28 -3.80 -0.09
N SER A 207 -4.40 -3.49 -1.38
CA SER A 207 -4.51 -2.11 -1.86
C SER A 207 -5.82 -1.45 -1.44
N CYS A 208 -6.96 -2.17 -1.49
CA CYS A 208 -8.23 -1.64 -0.99
C CYS A 208 -8.25 -1.49 0.54
N MET A 209 -7.60 -2.40 1.28
CA MET A 209 -7.41 -2.24 2.73
C MET A 209 -6.52 -1.02 3.06
N ALA A 210 -5.52 -0.74 2.25
CA ALA A 210 -4.72 0.49 2.36
C ALA A 210 -5.59 1.74 2.19
N GLY A 211 -6.50 1.73 1.21
CA GLY A 211 -7.51 2.78 1.01
C GLY A 211 -8.46 2.91 2.19
N ALA A 212 -8.98 1.79 2.72
CA ALA A 212 -9.83 1.78 3.91
C ALA A 212 -9.13 2.38 5.14
N HIS A 213 -7.81 2.17 5.27
CA HIS A 213 -7.04 2.82 6.33
C HIS A 213 -6.99 4.34 6.16
N LEU A 214 -6.86 4.86 4.93
CA LEU A 214 -6.89 6.29 4.67
C LEU A 214 -8.23 6.91 5.08
N SER A 215 -9.34 6.28 4.68
CA SER A 215 -10.68 6.84 4.87
C SER A 215 -11.28 6.59 6.25
N LEU A 216 -11.08 5.43 6.86
CA LEU A 216 -11.66 5.08 8.17
C LEU A 216 -10.65 5.13 9.33
N GLY A 217 -9.35 4.98 9.02
CA GLY A 217 -8.31 4.92 10.05
C GLY A 217 -7.57 6.23 10.28
N TYR A 218 -7.46 7.05 9.26
CA TYR A 218 -6.68 8.30 9.31
C TYR A 218 -7.54 9.55 9.33
N LEU A 219 -8.52 9.68 8.42
CA LEU A 219 -9.30 10.91 8.23
C LEU A 219 -10.77 10.82 8.67
N THR A 220 -11.36 9.62 8.79
CA THR A 220 -12.80 9.38 9.04
C THR A 220 -13.69 10.13 8.05
N MET A 221 -13.28 10.17 6.78
CA MET A 221 -14.00 10.81 5.68
C MET A 221 -13.52 10.25 4.35
N PHE A 222 -14.27 10.49 3.28
CA PHE A 222 -13.79 10.31 1.91
C PHE A 222 -13.54 11.68 1.26
N SER A 223 -12.44 11.80 0.53
CA SER A 223 -12.12 12.98 -0.28
C SER A 223 -11.78 12.55 -1.71
N GLU A 224 -12.18 13.36 -2.70
CA GLU A 224 -11.78 13.12 -4.10
C GLU A 224 -10.25 13.01 -4.18
N ASN A 225 -9.76 11.97 -4.85
CA ASN A 225 -8.33 11.68 -5.03
C ASN A 225 -7.51 11.53 -3.73
N MET A 226 -8.12 11.01 -2.64
CA MET A 226 -7.45 10.91 -1.34
C MET A 226 -6.27 9.92 -1.29
N SER A 227 -6.10 9.05 -2.29
CA SER A 227 -4.90 8.21 -2.43
C SER A 227 -3.64 9.05 -2.62
N ALA A 228 -3.78 10.22 -3.27
CA ALA A 228 -2.74 11.22 -3.46
C ALA A 228 -1.40 10.60 -3.90
N SER A 229 -1.45 9.72 -4.90
CA SER A 229 -0.29 9.03 -5.48
C SER A 229 0.49 8.11 -4.53
N ARG A 230 -0.07 7.74 -3.37
CA ARG A 230 0.57 6.80 -2.42
C ARG A 230 0.73 5.40 -3.02
N GLY A 231 -0.11 5.01 -3.98
CA GLY A 231 0.05 3.76 -4.75
C GLY A 231 1.35 3.72 -5.55
N TYR A 232 1.75 4.84 -6.16
CA TYR A 232 3.05 4.93 -6.86
C TYR A 232 4.23 4.90 -5.89
N VAL A 233 4.10 5.51 -4.71
CA VAL A 233 5.12 5.40 -3.64
C VAL A 233 5.24 3.96 -3.16
N ALA A 234 4.12 3.24 -3.01
CA ALA A 234 4.11 1.83 -2.65
C ALA A 234 4.83 0.97 -3.72
N PHE A 235 4.58 1.23 -5.00
CA PHE A 235 5.29 0.59 -6.10
C PHE A 235 6.81 0.86 -6.05
N ALA A 236 7.21 2.12 -5.81
CA ALA A 236 8.61 2.47 -5.65
C ALA A 236 9.27 1.72 -4.46
N CYS A 237 8.57 1.57 -3.33
CA CYS A 237 9.07 0.79 -2.18
C CYS A 237 9.36 -0.67 -2.55
N VAL A 238 8.54 -1.27 -3.43
CA VAL A 238 8.73 -2.66 -3.88
C VAL A 238 9.97 -2.79 -4.76
N ILE A 239 10.20 -1.82 -5.66
CA ILE A 239 11.43 -1.77 -6.48
C ILE A 239 12.66 -1.64 -5.57
N PHE A 240 12.65 -0.71 -4.60
CA PHE A 240 13.75 -0.51 -3.66
C PHE A 240 13.98 -1.73 -2.78
N GLY A 241 12.90 -2.42 -2.37
CA GLY A 241 12.94 -3.62 -1.57
C GLY A 241 13.34 -4.88 -2.32
N ARG A 242 13.48 -4.81 -3.66
CA ARG A 242 13.84 -5.96 -4.54
C ARG A 242 13.01 -7.21 -4.25
N GLY A 243 11.73 -7.01 -4.02
CA GLY A 243 10.83 -8.12 -3.72
C GLY A 243 10.96 -8.70 -2.30
N ASN A 244 11.75 -8.12 -1.39
CA ASN A 244 11.91 -8.61 -0.02
C ASN A 244 10.98 -7.84 0.94
N PRO A 245 9.94 -8.49 1.57
CA PRO A 245 8.95 -7.82 2.41
C PRO A 245 9.53 -6.98 3.56
N PRO A 246 10.51 -7.44 4.36
CA PRO A 246 11.18 -6.60 5.37
C PRO A 246 11.82 -5.32 4.82
N ILE A 247 12.47 -5.40 3.65
CA ILE A 247 13.12 -4.22 3.06
C ILE A 247 12.07 -3.25 2.48
N VAL A 248 11.00 -3.80 1.86
CA VAL A 248 9.84 -3.02 1.41
C VAL A 248 9.20 -2.28 2.59
N PHE A 249 9.05 -2.93 3.74
CA PHE A 249 8.53 -2.31 4.96
C PHE A 249 9.40 -1.15 5.43
N LEU A 250 10.73 -1.32 5.48
CA LEU A 250 11.65 -0.26 5.86
C LEU A 250 11.61 0.92 4.88
N ALA A 251 11.51 0.65 3.58
CA ALA A 251 11.34 1.70 2.57
C ALA A 251 10.02 2.46 2.79
N ALA A 252 8.91 1.76 3.03
CA ALA A 252 7.62 2.39 3.30
C ALA A 252 7.61 3.20 4.60
N LEU A 253 8.31 2.75 5.65
CA LEU A 253 8.50 3.53 6.87
C LEU A 253 9.29 4.82 6.62
N LEU A 254 10.32 4.76 5.78
CA LEU A 254 11.09 5.95 5.40
C LEU A 254 10.19 6.97 4.68
N PHE A 255 9.39 6.54 3.71
CA PHE A 255 8.45 7.42 3.02
C PHE A 255 7.39 7.98 3.97
N GLY A 256 6.83 7.16 4.85
CA GLY A 256 5.88 7.61 5.87
C GLY A 256 6.50 8.63 6.84
N PHE A 257 7.78 8.47 7.19
CA PHE A 257 8.51 9.44 8.00
C PHE A 257 8.66 10.78 7.30
N ILE A 258 9.02 10.77 6.02
CA ILE A 258 9.17 11.99 5.21
C ILE A 258 7.82 12.69 5.06
N GLU A 259 6.74 11.95 4.81
CA GLU A 259 5.39 12.50 4.74
C GLU A 259 4.97 13.12 6.08
N ALA A 260 5.18 12.42 7.20
CA ALA A 260 4.87 12.94 8.53
C ALA A 260 5.70 14.19 8.89
N LEU A 261 6.95 14.23 8.46
CA LEU A 261 7.82 15.39 8.61
C LEU A 261 7.32 16.55 7.73
N GLY A 262 6.95 16.28 6.47
CA GLY A 262 6.40 17.26 5.55
C GLY A 262 5.13 17.92 6.11
N LEU A 263 4.19 17.14 6.65
CA LEU A 263 2.98 17.66 7.29
C LEU A 263 3.28 18.60 8.47
N ARG A 264 4.32 18.34 9.25
CA ARG A 264 4.75 19.21 10.34
C ARG A 264 5.41 20.49 9.86
N LEU A 265 6.20 20.39 8.79
CA LEU A 265 6.90 21.55 8.21
C LEU A 265 5.96 22.51 7.49
N GLN A 266 4.72 22.12 7.17
CA GLN A 266 3.69 23.00 6.59
C GLN A 266 3.38 24.24 7.44
N LYS A 267 3.69 24.21 8.74
CA LYS A 267 3.60 25.41 9.59
C LYS A 267 4.64 26.50 9.25
N TYR A 268 5.76 26.10 8.65
CA TYR A 268 6.92 26.98 8.40
C TYR A 268 7.22 27.17 6.92
N VAL A 269 6.74 26.25 6.08
CA VAL A 269 7.02 26.17 4.65
C VAL A 269 5.72 26.03 3.88
N PRO A 270 5.55 26.66 2.71
CA PRO A 270 4.36 26.49 1.89
C PRO A 270 4.03 25.00 1.62
N SER A 271 2.73 24.67 1.62
CA SER A 271 2.22 23.30 1.43
C SER A 271 2.73 22.62 0.16
N ASP A 272 2.91 23.43 -0.90
CA ASP A 272 3.35 22.92 -2.21
C ASP A 272 4.77 22.36 -2.16
N LEU A 273 5.68 23.02 -1.44
CA LEU A 273 7.07 22.56 -1.26
C LEU A 273 7.14 21.31 -0.37
N THR A 274 6.33 21.26 0.70
CA THR A 274 6.30 20.08 1.58
C THR A 274 5.65 18.87 0.90
N GLY A 275 4.67 19.10 0.01
CA GLY A 275 4.06 18.07 -0.82
C GLY A 275 5.01 17.44 -1.84
N MET A 276 6.06 18.16 -2.26
CA MET A 276 7.09 17.63 -3.16
C MET A 276 8.11 16.69 -2.46
N ALA A 277 8.22 16.74 -1.14
CA ALA A 277 9.24 16.01 -0.38
C ALA A 277 9.27 14.49 -0.64
N PRO A 278 8.16 13.73 -0.66
CA PRO A 278 8.16 12.31 -0.98
C PRO A 278 8.71 12.00 -2.38
N TYR A 279 8.39 12.84 -3.37
CA TYR A 279 8.83 12.64 -4.75
C TYR A 279 10.33 12.92 -4.91
N LEU A 280 10.85 13.97 -4.27
CA LEU A 280 12.29 14.26 -4.25
C LEU A 280 13.07 13.11 -3.62
N VAL A 281 12.58 12.56 -2.51
CA VAL A 281 13.22 11.42 -1.86
C VAL A 281 13.18 10.17 -2.75
N THR A 282 12.10 9.94 -3.49
CA THR A 282 12.04 8.84 -4.47
C THR A 282 13.18 8.95 -5.49
N VAL A 283 13.40 10.14 -6.05
CA VAL A 283 14.49 10.37 -7.01
C VAL A 283 15.87 10.17 -6.37
N ILE A 284 16.09 10.72 -5.18
CA ILE A 284 17.35 10.56 -4.45
C ILE A 284 17.62 9.08 -4.13
N MET A 285 16.62 8.36 -3.64
CA MET A 285 16.73 6.94 -3.35
C MET A 285 17.05 6.11 -4.60
N MET A 286 16.40 6.41 -5.72
CA MET A 286 16.66 5.73 -7.00
C MET A 286 18.10 5.93 -7.45
N VAL A 287 18.62 7.17 -7.40
CA VAL A 287 20.01 7.47 -7.70
C VAL A 287 20.95 6.73 -6.75
N ALA A 288 20.66 6.73 -5.45
CA ALA A 288 21.49 6.05 -4.44
C ALA A 288 21.56 4.53 -4.68
N VAL A 289 20.42 3.89 -5.02
CA VAL A 289 20.36 2.45 -5.34
C VAL A 289 21.20 2.14 -6.58
N VAL A 290 21.06 2.92 -7.66
CA VAL A 290 21.83 2.72 -8.90
C VAL A 290 23.34 2.89 -8.67
N LEU A 291 23.73 3.90 -7.90
CA LEU A 291 25.15 4.13 -7.56
C LEU A 291 25.72 2.99 -6.70
N TRP A 292 24.94 2.47 -5.77
CA TRP A 292 25.33 1.34 -4.93
C TRP A 292 25.50 0.05 -5.75
N GLU A 293 24.60 -0.21 -6.70
CA GLU A 293 24.73 -1.35 -7.63
C GLU A 293 25.95 -1.28 -8.51
N ARG A 294 26.26 -0.10 -9.06
CA ARG A 294 27.48 0.13 -9.84
C ARG A 294 28.73 -0.15 -9.01
N LYS A 295 28.77 0.32 -7.76
CA LYS A 295 29.88 0.05 -6.84
C LYS A 295 30.02 -1.45 -6.54
N LYS A 296 28.92 -2.18 -6.38
CA LYS A 296 28.94 -3.62 -6.11
C LYS A 296 29.45 -4.41 -7.33
N LYS A 297 28.99 -4.09 -8.54
CA LYS A 297 29.50 -4.70 -9.78
C LYS A 297 30.99 -4.44 -9.99
N ASN A 298 31.44 -3.21 -9.76
CA ASN A 298 32.86 -2.86 -9.89
C ASN A 298 33.76 -3.55 -8.84
N LYS A 299 33.24 -3.89 -7.66
CA LYS A 299 33.98 -4.69 -6.66
C LYS A 299 34.06 -6.16 -7.07
N ALA A 300 32.99 -6.74 -7.62
CA ALA A 300 32.97 -8.14 -8.08
C ALA A 300 34.00 -8.37 -9.21
N VAL A 301 34.04 -7.46 -10.19
CA VAL A 301 35.04 -7.53 -11.29
C VAL A 301 36.50 -7.39 -10.79
N LYS A 302 36.74 -6.65 -9.70
CA LYS A 302 38.10 -6.50 -9.14
C LYS A 302 38.56 -7.70 -8.28
N THR A 303 37.67 -8.59 -7.90
CA THR A 303 37.97 -9.80 -7.11
C THR A 303 38.16 -11.04 -7.99
N GLU A 304 37.79 -10.98 -9.27
CA GLU A 304 37.93 -12.08 -10.25
C GLU A 304 39.12 -11.87 -11.22
N GLY A 305 39.80 -10.75 -11.17
CA GLY A 305 41.03 -10.45 -11.90
C GLY A 305 42.22 -10.27 -10.95
#